data_7a4b5bf4fffb53fd84f01c6e40d6753b
#
_entry.id   7a4b5bf4fffb53fd84f01c6e40d6753b
#
_cell.length_a   1.000
_cell.length_b   1.000
_cell.length_c   1.000
_cell.angle_alpha   90.00
_cell.angle_beta   90.00
_cell.angle_gamma   90.00
#
_symmetry.space_group_name_H-M   'P 1'
#
loop_
_entity.id
_entity.type
_entity.pdbx_description
1 polymer ?
#
loop_
_entity_poly.entity_id
_entity_poly.type
_entity_poly.pdbx_seq_one_letter_code
_entity_poly.pdbx_strand_id
1 'polypeptide(L)'
;MDINEKTIRWGIIGCGNVTEIKSGPAYQKTEGFTIGAVMRRDEEKAADYAKRHGIAKYYTDADALINDPEIDAVYIATPPDVHKYYSLKVAEAGKPCCIEKPLAPNYKDCVTITEAFASKNIPLFVAYYRRTLPRFEQIREWINTNKIGTIRHLHWHLSKPTSAQDLSGEYNWRTDSKIATGGYFDDLASHGLDLFVHYFGIITNVSGISLNQQGLYTAKDAATACWLHESGITGSGCWNFGTLEREDKVEIFGSEGKIVFSVFENEPMLLTTSEGTTAHEIAHPENIQLYHVQQMREHLLGRSQHPSTGATATHTNCVMDQIIGNEL
;
A
#
# COMPACT_ATOMS: atom_id res chain seq x y z
N MET A 1 23.32 -24.63 10.36
CA MET A 1 22.40 -24.65 9.22
C MET A 1 22.46 -23.30 8.60
N ASP A 2 22.83 -23.21 7.36
CA ASP A 2 22.91 -21.94 6.63
C ASP A 2 21.51 -21.33 6.56
N ILE A 3 21.36 -20.08 7.03
CA ILE A 3 20.09 -19.32 7.00
C ILE A 3 19.56 -19.20 5.54
N ASN A 4 20.40 -19.46 4.57
CA ASN A 4 20.09 -19.41 3.14
C ASN A 4 19.11 -20.48 2.62
N GLU A 5 18.80 -21.52 3.39
CA GLU A 5 17.94 -22.63 2.96
C GLU A 5 16.62 -22.75 3.75
N LYS A 6 16.37 -21.88 4.74
CA LYS A 6 15.16 -22.01 5.55
C LYS A 6 13.94 -21.49 4.78
N THR A 7 12.99 -22.38 4.50
CA THR A 7 11.65 -21.99 4.02
C THR A 7 10.89 -21.24 5.12
N ILE A 8 10.39 -20.06 4.81
CA ILE A 8 9.53 -19.24 5.71
C ILE A 8 8.08 -19.54 5.39
N ARG A 9 7.35 -20.05 6.39
CA ARG A 9 5.95 -20.45 6.29
C ARG A 9 5.07 -19.30 6.74
N TRP A 10 4.32 -18.74 5.79
CA TRP A 10 3.41 -17.63 6.00
C TRP A 10 2.02 -18.11 6.38
N GLY A 11 1.41 -17.48 7.38
CA GLY A 11 -0.01 -17.58 7.66
C GLY A 11 -0.73 -16.35 7.12
N ILE A 12 -1.87 -16.53 6.44
CA ILE A 12 -2.66 -15.41 5.90
C ILE A 12 -3.93 -15.24 6.74
N ILE A 13 -4.12 -14.06 7.34
CA ILE A 13 -5.35 -13.65 8.01
C ILE A 13 -6.19 -12.80 7.05
N GLY A 14 -7.39 -13.27 6.69
CA GLY A 14 -8.29 -12.57 5.78
C GLY A 14 -8.10 -12.97 4.31
N CYS A 15 -8.11 -14.28 4.02
CA CYS A 15 -8.04 -14.78 2.64
C CYS A 15 -9.32 -14.40 1.85
N GLY A 16 -9.22 -13.32 1.07
CA GLY A 16 -10.29 -12.73 0.27
C GLY A 16 -9.80 -12.28 -1.11
N ASN A 17 -10.50 -11.35 -1.74
CA ASN A 17 -10.24 -10.95 -3.13
C ASN A 17 -8.80 -10.51 -3.40
N VAL A 18 -8.14 -9.80 -2.46
CA VAL A 18 -6.76 -9.34 -2.65
C VAL A 18 -5.79 -10.51 -2.71
N THR A 19 -6.04 -11.57 -1.96
CA THR A 19 -5.18 -12.75 -1.89
C THR A 19 -5.41 -13.76 -3.03
N GLU A 20 -6.53 -13.66 -3.75
CA GLU A 20 -6.81 -14.57 -4.88
C GLU A 20 -5.81 -14.41 -6.01
N ILE A 21 -5.52 -13.18 -6.42
CA ILE A 21 -4.70 -12.90 -7.61
C ILE A 21 -3.49 -12.04 -7.28
N LYS A 22 -3.65 -11.03 -6.40
CA LYS A 22 -2.64 -10.00 -6.21
C LYS A 22 -1.48 -10.45 -5.32
N SER A 23 -1.79 -11.01 -4.15
CA SER A 23 -0.78 -11.32 -3.12
C SER A 23 -0.57 -12.81 -2.89
N GLY A 24 -1.60 -13.64 -2.72
CA GLY A 24 -1.45 -15.07 -2.42
C GLY A 24 -0.48 -15.79 -3.38
N PRO A 25 -0.68 -15.72 -4.71
CA PRO A 25 0.26 -16.30 -5.67
C PRO A 25 1.67 -15.71 -5.59
N ALA A 26 1.83 -14.44 -5.17
CA ALA A 26 3.15 -13.83 -5.00
C ALA A 26 3.96 -14.53 -3.90
N TYR A 27 3.34 -14.88 -2.78
CA TYR A 27 3.99 -15.68 -1.72
C TYR A 27 4.35 -17.07 -2.20
N GLN A 28 3.47 -17.73 -2.97
CA GLN A 28 3.74 -19.09 -3.50
C GLN A 28 4.84 -19.11 -4.58
N LYS A 29 4.97 -18.02 -5.37
CA LYS A 29 5.99 -17.88 -6.43
C LYS A 29 7.33 -17.35 -5.91
N THR A 30 7.40 -16.90 -4.65
CA THR A 30 8.65 -16.42 -4.06
C THR A 30 9.46 -17.60 -3.52
N GLU A 31 10.65 -17.79 -4.05
CA GLU A 31 11.56 -18.86 -3.60
C GLU A 31 11.81 -18.77 -2.09
N GLY A 32 11.79 -19.90 -1.39
CA GLY A 32 11.95 -19.97 0.06
C GLY A 32 10.75 -19.47 0.87
N PHE A 33 9.62 -19.11 0.23
CA PHE A 33 8.35 -18.87 0.91
C PHE A 33 7.35 -19.97 0.62
N THR A 34 6.45 -20.21 1.54
CA THR A 34 5.26 -21.05 1.36
C THR A 34 4.12 -20.50 2.21
N ILE A 35 2.89 -20.74 1.78
CA ILE A 35 1.71 -20.47 2.60
C ILE A 35 1.40 -21.73 3.40
N GLY A 36 1.67 -21.68 4.71
CA GLY A 36 1.44 -22.81 5.63
C GLY A 36 -0.02 -22.92 6.06
N ALA A 37 -0.70 -21.79 6.21
CA ALA A 37 -2.10 -21.76 6.61
C ALA A 37 -2.82 -20.48 6.15
N VAL A 38 -4.15 -20.56 6.07
CA VAL A 38 -5.02 -19.39 5.85
C VAL A 38 -6.10 -19.32 6.90
N MET A 39 -6.58 -18.11 7.19
CA MET A 39 -7.65 -17.88 8.14
C MET A 39 -8.78 -17.03 7.55
N ARG A 40 -10.00 -17.45 7.75
CA ARG A 40 -11.21 -16.68 7.50
C ARG A 40 -12.29 -17.08 8.49
N ARG A 41 -13.07 -16.13 9.02
CA ARG A 41 -14.14 -16.39 9.99
C ARG A 41 -15.25 -17.31 9.47
N ASP A 42 -15.46 -17.33 8.17
CA ASP A 42 -16.38 -18.23 7.47
C ASP A 42 -15.62 -19.51 7.11
N GLU A 43 -15.95 -20.63 7.74
CA GLU A 43 -15.24 -21.90 7.61
C GLU A 43 -15.32 -22.48 6.19
N GLU A 44 -16.49 -22.41 5.55
CA GLU A 44 -16.67 -22.94 4.19
C GLU A 44 -15.77 -22.21 3.20
N LYS A 45 -15.70 -20.88 3.32
CA LYS A 45 -14.84 -20.05 2.47
C LYS A 45 -13.35 -20.20 2.80
N ALA A 46 -12.99 -20.47 4.07
CA ALA A 46 -11.60 -20.77 4.43
C ALA A 46 -11.15 -22.09 3.83
N ALA A 47 -11.96 -23.14 3.96
CA ALA A 47 -11.70 -24.47 3.41
C ALA A 47 -11.66 -24.46 1.87
N ASP A 48 -12.60 -23.76 1.21
CA ASP A 48 -12.60 -23.59 -0.25
C ASP A 48 -11.33 -22.89 -0.75
N TYR A 49 -10.95 -21.78 -0.11
CA TYR A 49 -9.72 -21.06 -0.45
C TYR A 49 -8.49 -21.97 -0.30
N ALA A 50 -8.35 -22.64 0.84
CA ALA A 50 -7.22 -23.54 1.10
C ALA A 50 -7.14 -24.66 0.04
N LYS A 51 -8.27 -25.26 -0.30
CA LYS A 51 -8.35 -26.33 -1.32
C LYS A 51 -7.93 -25.82 -2.71
N ARG A 52 -8.47 -24.68 -3.14
CA ARG A 52 -8.18 -24.12 -4.48
C ARG A 52 -6.72 -23.69 -4.64
N HIS A 53 -6.10 -23.23 -3.56
CA HIS A 53 -4.71 -22.75 -3.56
C HIS A 53 -3.69 -23.80 -3.08
N GLY A 54 -4.12 -25.05 -2.82
CA GLY A 54 -3.24 -26.15 -2.40
C GLY A 54 -2.60 -25.94 -1.02
N ILE A 55 -3.30 -25.24 -0.11
CA ILE A 55 -2.83 -24.95 1.24
C ILE A 55 -3.38 -26.03 2.20
N ALA A 56 -2.48 -26.64 2.98
CA ALA A 56 -2.85 -27.80 3.79
C ALA A 56 -3.72 -27.47 5.02
N LYS A 57 -3.57 -26.26 5.56
CA LYS A 57 -4.25 -25.87 6.81
C LYS A 57 -5.11 -24.64 6.61
N TYR A 58 -6.28 -24.62 7.27
CA TYR A 58 -7.08 -23.42 7.42
C TYR A 58 -7.59 -23.29 8.86
N TYR A 59 -7.88 -22.07 9.25
CA TYR A 59 -8.40 -21.71 10.58
C TYR A 59 -9.60 -20.79 10.45
N THR A 60 -10.49 -20.84 11.42
CA THR A 60 -11.57 -19.85 11.60
C THR A 60 -11.24 -18.83 12.69
N ASP A 61 -10.23 -19.12 13.49
CA ASP A 61 -9.70 -18.28 14.56
C ASP A 61 -8.28 -17.81 14.24
N ALA A 62 -8.05 -16.50 14.34
CA ALA A 62 -6.76 -15.90 14.07
C ALA A 62 -5.71 -16.26 15.14
N ASP A 63 -6.10 -16.41 16.39
CA ASP A 63 -5.18 -16.76 17.49
C ASP A 63 -4.61 -18.16 17.27
N ALA A 64 -5.41 -19.09 16.76
CA ALA A 64 -4.94 -20.42 16.42
C ALA A 64 -3.90 -20.39 15.29
N LEU A 65 -4.09 -19.56 14.25
CA LEU A 65 -3.11 -19.38 13.18
C LEU A 65 -1.84 -18.69 13.70
N ILE A 66 -1.98 -17.59 14.47
CA ILE A 66 -0.86 -16.79 14.96
C ILE A 66 0.04 -17.63 15.87
N ASN A 67 -0.53 -18.48 16.72
CA ASN A 67 0.20 -19.30 17.67
C ASN A 67 0.61 -20.68 17.13
N ASP A 68 0.27 -21.03 15.88
CA ASP A 68 0.76 -22.26 15.25
C ASP A 68 2.29 -22.23 15.14
N PRO A 69 3.03 -23.19 15.75
CA PRO A 69 4.49 -23.26 15.68
C PRO A 69 5.02 -23.56 14.27
N GLU A 70 4.17 -24.00 13.36
CA GLU A 70 4.53 -24.22 11.96
C GLU A 70 4.36 -22.96 11.10
N ILE A 71 3.91 -21.83 11.65
CA ILE A 71 3.84 -20.54 10.97
C ILE A 71 4.97 -19.65 11.48
N ASP A 72 5.83 -19.21 10.56
CA ASP A 72 7.01 -18.39 10.86
C ASP A 72 6.71 -16.88 10.76
N ALA A 73 5.78 -16.47 9.90
CA ALA A 73 5.40 -15.07 9.65
C ALA A 73 3.92 -14.94 9.28
N VAL A 74 3.33 -13.77 9.46
CA VAL A 74 1.90 -13.54 9.23
C VAL A 74 1.66 -12.41 8.24
N TYR A 75 0.75 -12.65 7.29
CA TYR A 75 0.21 -11.63 6.40
C TYR A 75 -1.23 -11.31 6.77
N ILE A 76 -1.52 -10.02 7.05
CA ILE A 76 -2.85 -9.52 7.40
C ILE A 76 -3.43 -8.84 6.16
N ALA A 77 -4.49 -9.45 5.58
CA ALA A 77 -5.15 -9.01 4.36
C ALA A 77 -6.64 -8.70 4.58
N THR A 78 -6.97 -8.22 5.76
CA THR A 78 -8.31 -7.82 6.18
C THR A 78 -8.61 -6.35 5.79
N PRO A 79 -9.83 -5.84 5.98
CA PRO A 79 -10.08 -4.41 6.00
C PRO A 79 -9.29 -3.70 7.12
N PRO A 80 -8.99 -2.39 6.95
CA PRO A 80 -8.06 -1.66 7.82
C PRO A 80 -8.48 -1.53 9.29
N ASP A 81 -9.77 -1.55 9.57
CA ASP A 81 -10.35 -1.39 10.91
C ASP A 81 -9.90 -2.46 11.92
N VAL A 82 -9.49 -3.62 11.44
CA VAL A 82 -9.01 -4.73 12.30
C VAL A 82 -7.50 -4.95 12.21
N HIS A 83 -6.76 -4.16 11.43
CA HIS A 83 -5.30 -4.29 11.29
C HIS A 83 -4.59 -4.17 12.63
N LYS A 84 -4.93 -3.16 13.45
CA LYS A 84 -4.36 -2.97 14.78
C LYS A 84 -4.59 -4.18 15.69
N TYR A 85 -5.81 -4.70 15.71
CA TYR A 85 -6.16 -5.85 16.56
C TYR A 85 -5.30 -7.08 16.23
N TYR A 86 -5.20 -7.45 14.97
CA TYR A 86 -4.42 -8.63 14.60
C TYR A 86 -2.91 -8.40 14.68
N SER A 87 -2.44 -7.22 14.27
CA SER A 87 -1.00 -6.94 14.25
C SER A 87 -0.37 -6.93 15.64
N LEU A 88 -1.08 -6.41 16.66
CA LEU A 88 -0.59 -6.45 18.04
C LEU A 88 -0.44 -7.88 18.57
N LYS A 89 -1.35 -8.79 18.22
CA LYS A 89 -1.23 -10.22 18.53
C LYS A 89 -0.05 -10.89 17.82
N VAL A 90 0.18 -10.54 16.55
CA VAL A 90 1.35 -11.04 15.80
C VAL A 90 2.66 -10.53 16.42
N ALA A 91 2.71 -9.23 16.82
CA ALA A 91 3.85 -8.66 17.51
C ALA A 91 4.08 -9.32 18.89
N GLU A 92 3.01 -9.66 19.61
CA GLU A 92 3.09 -10.40 20.87
C GLU A 92 3.69 -11.79 20.68
N ALA A 93 3.28 -12.49 19.63
CA ALA A 93 3.80 -13.81 19.23
C ALA A 93 5.23 -13.77 18.67
N GLY A 94 5.82 -12.58 18.49
CA GLY A 94 7.21 -12.43 18.04
C GLY A 94 7.45 -12.78 16.57
N LYS A 95 6.41 -12.72 15.73
CA LYS A 95 6.49 -13.11 14.31
C LYS A 95 6.60 -11.91 13.39
N PRO A 96 7.45 -11.94 12.34
CA PRO A 96 7.40 -10.96 11.25
C PRO A 96 6.00 -10.83 10.66
N CYS A 97 5.64 -9.60 10.28
CA CYS A 97 4.31 -9.30 9.76
C CYS A 97 4.37 -8.49 8.47
N CYS A 98 3.50 -8.81 7.53
CA CYS A 98 3.11 -7.93 6.43
C CYS A 98 1.64 -7.55 6.61
N ILE A 99 1.31 -6.27 6.46
CA ILE A 99 -0.07 -5.76 6.60
C ILE A 99 -0.49 -5.10 5.30
N GLU A 100 -1.74 -5.33 4.86
CA GLU A 100 -2.30 -4.57 3.74
C GLU A 100 -2.36 -3.07 4.05
N LYS A 101 -2.26 -2.30 2.98
CA LYS A 101 -2.39 -0.84 3.06
C LYS A 101 -3.88 -0.41 3.08
N PRO A 102 -4.20 0.74 3.68
CA PRO A 102 -3.35 1.52 4.58
C PRO A 102 -3.04 0.74 5.86
N LEU A 103 -1.94 1.08 6.54
CA LEU A 103 -1.48 0.34 7.74
C LEU A 103 -2.56 0.26 8.82
N ALA A 104 -3.30 1.36 9.01
CA ALA A 104 -4.48 1.43 9.87
C ALA A 104 -5.40 2.56 9.39
N PRO A 105 -6.63 2.70 9.93
CA PRO A 105 -7.56 3.78 9.58
C PRO A 105 -7.06 5.18 9.92
N ASN A 106 -6.12 5.32 10.86
CA ASN A 106 -5.62 6.60 11.34
C ASN A 106 -4.15 6.51 11.79
N TYR A 107 -3.50 7.67 11.88
CA TYR A 107 -2.09 7.81 12.28
C TYR A 107 -1.80 7.24 13.67
N LYS A 108 -2.64 7.50 14.67
CA LYS A 108 -2.45 7.05 16.05
C LYS A 108 -2.36 5.52 16.17
N ASP A 109 -3.21 4.81 15.42
CA ASP A 109 -3.17 3.35 15.35
C ASP A 109 -1.93 2.84 14.60
N CYS A 110 -1.50 3.56 13.55
CA CYS A 110 -0.25 3.25 12.85
C CYS A 110 0.97 3.36 13.78
N VAL A 111 1.05 4.41 14.61
CA VAL A 111 2.11 4.57 15.61
C VAL A 111 2.10 3.39 16.59
N THR A 112 0.93 3.05 17.14
CA THR A 112 0.78 1.93 18.09
C THR A 112 1.28 0.61 17.48
N ILE A 113 0.92 0.32 16.23
CA ILE A 113 1.35 -0.90 15.52
C ILE A 113 2.87 -0.87 15.32
N THR A 114 3.40 0.23 14.80
CA THR A 114 4.82 0.35 14.46
C THR A 114 5.70 0.23 15.70
N GLU A 115 5.33 0.87 16.81
CA GLU A 115 6.05 0.79 18.08
C GLU A 115 6.03 -0.63 18.67
N ALA A 116 4.91 -1.36 18.55
CA ALA A 116 4.80 -2.74 19.05
C ALA A 116 5.81 -3.67 18.36
N PHE A 117 6.03 -3.53 17.06
CA PHE A 117 7.04 -4.30 16.34
C PHE A 117 8.46 -3.78 16.57
N ALA A 118 8.65 -2.47 16.56
CA ALA A 118 9.96 -1.85 16.74
C ALA A 118 10.56 -2.15 18.13
N SER A 119 9.74 -2.10 19.20
CA SER A 119 10.18 -2.39 20.58
C SER A 119 10.71 -3.82 20.76
N LYS A 120 10.30 -4.74 19.91
CA LYS A 120 10.71 -6.15 19.89
C LYS A 120 11.72 -6.48 18.79
N ASN A 121 12.12 -5.49 17.99
CA ASN A 121 12.99 -5.66 16.82
C ASN A 121 12.45 -6.72 15.82
N ILE A 122 11.12 -6.71 15.61
CA ILE A 122 10.45 -7.63 14.69
C ILE A 122 10.18 -6.90 13.37
N PRO A 123 10.49 -7.50 12.20
CA PRO A 123 10.18 -6.89 10.91
C PRO A 123 8.68 -6.66 10.70
N LEU A 124 8.32 -5.43 10.33
CA LEU A 124 7.00 -5.03 9.92
C LEU A 124 7.03 -4.45 8.50
N PHE A 125 6.35 -5.11 7.59
CA PHE A 125 6.16 -4.67 6.20
C PHE A 125 4.74 -4.18 5.98
N VAL A 126 4.58 -3.23 5.07
CA VAL A 126 3.25 -2.75 4.65
C VAL A 126 3.14 -2.86 3.13
N ALA A 127 2.02 -3.33 2.62
CA ALA A 127 1.85 -3.72 1.22
C ALA A 127 1.76 -2.51 0.25
N TYR A 128 2.63 -1.52 0.41
CA TYR A 128 2.86 -0.45 -0.57
C TYR A 128 3.77 -0.95 -1.69
N TYR A 129 3.29 -1.96 -2.40
CA TYR A 129 4.04 -2.72 -3.40
C TYR A 129 4.51 -1.89 -4.61
N ARG A 130 3.95 -0.70 -4.83
CA ARG A 130 4.38 0.18 -5.92
C ARG A 130 5.84 0.61 -5.80
N ARG A 131 6.36 0.71 -4.58
CA ARG A 131 7.78 1.00 -4.33
C ARG A 131 8.75 0.00 -4.98
N THR A 132 8.27 -1.19 -5.34
CA THR A 132 9.09 -2.29 -5.86
C THR A 132 8.74 -2.67 -7.30
N LEU A 133 7.73 -2.03 -7.90
CA LEU A 133 7.34 -2.31 -9.28
C LEU A 133 8.34 -1.68 -10.26
N PRO A 134 8.78 -2.41 -11.30
CA PRO A 134 9.81 -1.96 -12.25
C PRO A 134 9.51 -0.59 -12.87
N ARG A 135 8.24 -0.29 -13.19
CA ARG A 135 7.89 1.02 -13.76
C ARG A 135 8.13 2.17 -12.79
N PHE A 136 7.88 2.00 -11.51
CA PHE A 136 8.11 3.03 -10.50
C PHE A 136 9.57 3.12 -10.08
N GLU A 137 10.31 2.01 -10.12
CA GLU A 137 11.77 2.01 -9.98
C GLU A 137 12.44 2.74 -11.15
N GLN A 138 11.93 2.62 -12.39
CA GLN A 138 12.44 3.40 -13.52
C GLN A 138 12.25 4.91 -13.33
N ILE A 139 11.11 5.35 -12.77
CA ILE A 139 10.90 6.75 -12.43
C ILE A 139 11.92 7.20 -11.37
N ARG A 140 12.14 6.38 -10.34
CA ARG A 140 13.14 6.65 -9.30
C ARG A 140 14.55 6.76 -9.87
N GLU A 141 14.89 5.90 -10.83
CA GLU A 141 16.17 5.98 -11.54
C GLU A 141 16.31 7.30 -12.30
N TRP A 142 15.28 7.75 -13.03
CA TRP A 142 15.33 9.05 -13.72
C TRP A 142 15.52 10.23 -12.77
N ILE A 143 14.86 10.18 -11.61
CA ILE A 143 15.01 11.19 -10.55
C ILE A 143 16.46 11.17 -10.01
N ASN A 144 16.95 10.00 -9.61
CA ASN A 144 18.28 9.82 -9.01
C ASN A 144 19.44 10.13 -9.98
N THR A 145 19.22 9.94 -11.27
CA THR A 145 20.20 10.25 -12.34
C THR A 145 20.02 11.65 -12.92
N ASN A 146 19.20 12.51 -12.30
CA ASN A 146 18.92 13.88 -12.69
C ASN A 146 18.48 14.06 -14.16
N LYS A 147 17.69 13.10 -14.71
CA LYS A 147 17.23 13.15 -16.11
C LYS A 147 16.41 14.38 -16.46
N ILE A 148 15.79 15.01 -15.48
CA ILE A 148 14.99 16.22 -15.62
C ILE A 148 15.59 17.40 -14.81
N GLY A 149 16.87 17.31 -14.42
CA GLY A 149 17.55 18.30 -13.60
C GLY A 149 17.02 18.31 -12.16
N THR A 150 17.12 19.47 -11.51
CA THR A 150 16.68 19.66 -10.12
C THR A 150 15.16 19.63 -10.04
N ILE A 151 14.59 18.69 -9.26
CA ILE A 151 13.15 18.61 -9.04
C ILE A 151 12.65 19.88 -8.34
N ARG A 152 11.56 20.45 -8.84
CA ARG A 152 10.95 21.70 -8.31
C ARG A 152 9.64 21.41 -7.61
N HIS A 153 8.69 20.75 -8.30
CA HIS A 153 7.39 20.41 -7.73
C HIS A 153 6.80 19.20 -8.42
N LEU A 154 5.74 18.66 -7.82
CA LEU A 154 4.91 17.63 -8.41
C LEU A 154 3.43 17.99 -8.28
N HIS A 155 2.63 17.47 -9.20
CA HIS A 155 1.18 17.52 -9.14
C HIS A 155 0.56 16.16 -9.41
N TRP A 156 -0.49 15.80 -8.66
CA TRP A 156 -1.25 14.58 -8.90
C TRP A 156 -2.74 14.88 -8.98
N HIS A 157 -3.34 14.54 -10.09
CA HIS A 157 -4.79 14.52 -10.28
C HIS A 157 -5.29 13.08 -10.33
N LEU A 158 -6.26 12.75 -9.49
CA LEU A 158 -6.96 11.47 -9.51
C LEU A 158 -8.46 11.70 -9.39
N SER A 159 -9.19 11.41 -10.44
CA SER A 159 -10.64 11.44 -10.44
C SER A 159 -11.23 10.14 -10.98
N LYS A 160 -12.44 9.83 -10.58
CA LYS A 160 -13.21 8.71 -11.12
C LYS A 160 -14.71 8.93 -10.97
N PRO A 161 -15.52 8.33 -11.84
CA PRO A 161 -16.97 8.30 -11.68
C PRO A 161 -17.38 7.54 -10.41
N THR A 162 -18.56 7.90 -9.89
CA THR A 162 -19.23 7.13 -8.85
C THR A 162 -19.48 5.71 -9.33
N SER A 163 -19.17 4.73 -8.48
CA SER A 163 -19.34 3.32 -8.84
C SER A 163 -20.81 2.90 -8.83
N ALA A 164 -21.15 1.87 -9.61
CA ALA A 164 -22.49 1.29 -9.57
C ALA A 164 -22.87 0.74 -8.18
N GLN A 165 -21.89 0.20 -7.44
CA GLN A 165 -22.07 -0.24 -6.07
C GLN A 165 -22.44 0.92 -5.15
N ASP A 166 -21.78 2.07 -5.26
CA ASP A 166 -22.08 3.24 -4.42
C ASP A 166 -23.46 3.82 -4.74
N LEU A 167 -23.86 3.79 -6.02
CA LEU A 167 -25.20 4.23 -6.47
C LEU A 167 -26.30 3.25 -6.00
N SER A 168 -26.00 1.96 -5.87
CA SER A 168 -26.98 0.97 -5.40
C SER A 168 -27.24 1.03 -3.89
N GLY A 169 -26.36 1.70 -3.13
CA GLY A 169 -26.40 1.72 -1.68
C GLY A 169 -25.93 0.41 -1.02
N GLU A 170 -25.34 -0.51 -1.79
CA GLU A 170 -24.71 -1.71 -1.23
C GLU A 170 -23.54 -1.35 -0.32
N TYR A 171 -23.44 -2.06 0.82
CA TYR A 171 -22.37 -1.80 1.77
C TYR A 171 -20.97 -1.95 1.16
N ASN A 172 -20.18 -0.91 1.36
CA ASN A 172 -18.78 -0.85 0.95
C ASN A 172 -17.99 -0.20 2.09
N TRP A 173 -17.08 -0.94 2.71
CA TRP A 173 -16.28 -0.42 3.82
C TRP A 173 -15.50 0.86 3.45
N ARG A 174 -15.16 1.03 2.15
CA ARG A 174 -14.46 2.23 1.66
C ARG A 174 -15.30 3.49 1.72
N THR A 175 -16.61 3.37 1.80
CA THR A 175 -17.54 4.50 1.86
C THR A 175 -18.17 4.68 3.24
N ASP A 176 -17.72 3.86 4.21
CA ASP A 176 -18.08 3.97 5.62
C ASP A 176 -17.04 4.82 6.37
N SER A 177 -17.39 6.03 6.79
CA SER A 177 -16.50 6.94 7.52
C SER A 177 -15.96 6.41 8.85
N LYS A 178 -16.57 5.36 9.40
CA LYS A 178 -16.07 4.70 10.61
C LYS A 178 -14.84 3.83 10.33
N ILE A 179 -14.65 3.40 9.08
CA ILE A 179 -13.53 2.55 8.63
C ILE A 179 -12.54 3.35 7.79
N ALA A 180 -13.05 4.17 6.87
CA ALA A 180 -12.27 4.98 5.94
C ALA A 180 -12.86 6.41 5.91
N THR A 181 -12.38 7.28 6.78
CA THR A 181 -12.88 8.67 6.89
C THR A 181 -12.74 9.42 5.57
N GLY A 182 -11.62 9.25 4.89
CA GLY A 182 -11.35 9.81 3.56
C GLY A 182 -11.96 9.03 2.40
N GLY A 183 -12.62 7.91 2.67
CA GLY A 183 -13.27 7.14 1.64
C GLY A 183 -12.30 6.49 0.64
N TYR A 184 -12.58 6.66 -0.64
CA TYR A 184 -11.67 6.19 -1.71
C TYR A 184 -10.31 6.92 -1.69
N PHE A 185 -10.21 8.10 -1.07
CA PHE A 185 -8.92 8.75 -0.86
C PHE A 185 -8.01 7.87 0.00
N ASP A 186 -8.49 7.32 1.10
CA ASP A 186 -7.68 6.45 1.98
C ASP A 186 -7.18 5.20 1.26
N ASP A 187 -8.02 4.60 0.41
CA ASP A 187 -7.65 3.41 -0.35
C ASP A 187 -6.70 3.73 -1.52
N LEU A 188 -6.96 4.79 -2.27
CA LEU A 188 -6.27 5.07 -3.53
C LEU A 188 -5.14 6.10 -3.38
N ALA A 189 -5.39 7.24 -2.70
CA ALA A 189 -4.38 8.28 -2.58
C ALA A 189 -3.17 7.83 -1.76
N SER A 190 -3.36 6.92 -0.81
CA SER A 190 -2.28 6.31 -0.04
C SER A 190 -1.15 5.75 -0.93
N HIS A 191 -1.47 5.16 -2.07
CA HIS A 191 -0.48 4.59 -2.98
C HIS A 191 0.44 5.64 -3.64
N GLY A 192 -0.10 6.78 -4.07
CA GLY A 192 0.70 7.84 -4.68
C GLY A 192 1.45 8.65 -3.65
N LEU A 193 0.82 9.01 -2.52
CA LEU A 193 1.48 9.71 -1.43
C LEU A 193 2.67 8.90 -0.88
N ASP A 194 2.50 7.59 -0.74
CA ASP A 194 3.58 6.68 -0.36
C ASP A 194 4.73 6.65 -1.38
N LEU A 195 4.43 6.68 -2.69
CA LEU A 195 5.44 6.80 -3.74
C LEU A 195 6.18 8.15 -3.66
N PHE A 196 5.48 9.25 -3.37
CA PHE A 196 6.12 10.56 -3.28
C PHE A 196 7.06 10.65 -2.08
N VAL A 197 6.67 10.05 -0.94
CA VAL A 197 7.58 9.87 0.21
C VAL A 197 8.78 9.01 -0.17
N HIS A 198 8.59 7.96 -0.96
CA HIS A 198 9.67 7.11 -1.43
C HIS A 198 10.66 7.83 -2.38
N TYR A 199 10.17 8.72 -3.23
CA TYR A 199 10.98 9.46 -4.19
C TYR A 199 11.69 10.68 -3.59
N PHE A 200 11.00 11.43 -2.74
CA PHE A 200 11.42 12.77 -2.33
C PHE A 200 11.68 12.92 -0.83
N GLY A 201 11.46 11.84 -0.06
CA GLY A 201 11.62 11.87 1.40
C GLY A 201 10.41 12.41 2.13
N ILE A 202 10.62 12.70 3.41
CA ILE A 202 9.59 13.09 4.36
C ILE A 202 8.82 14.34 3.92
N ILE A 203 7.50 14.32 4.11
CA ILE A 203 6.62 15.47 3.94
C ILE A 203 6.47 16.14 5.31
N THR A 204 6.84 17.41 5.41
CA THR A 204 6.90 18.15 6.69
C THR A 204 5.69 19.04 6.93
N ASN A 205 5.16 19.66 5.88
CA ASN A 205 4.03 20.59 5.95
C ASN A 205 2.94 20.13 5.01
N VAL A 206 1.72 20.04 5.52
CA VAL A 206 0.55 19.62 4.75
C VAL A 206 -0.60 20.59 5.03
N SER A 207 -1.32 20.96 3.98
CA SER A 207 -2.59 21.67 4.07
C SER A 207 -3.57 21.06 3.10
N GLY A 208 -4.75 20.69 3.60
CA GLY A 208 -5.78 20.04 2.79
C GLY A 208 -7.19 20.52 3.10
N ILE A 209 -8.07 20.34 2.13
CA ILE A 209 -9.51 20.52 2.25
C ILE A 209 -10.16 19.24 1.75
N SER A 210 -11.08 18.69 2.54
CA SER A 210 -11.80 17.47 2.19
C SER A 210 -13.28 17.57 2.52
N LEU A 211 -14.12 17.07 1.63
CA LEU A 211 -15.57 17.21 1.68
C LEU A 211 -16.27 15.89 1.29
N ASN A 212 -17.51 15.75 1.70
CA ASN A 212 -18.47 14.85 1.10
C ASN A 212 -19.38 15.68 0.21
N GLN A 213 -19.11 15.74 -1.09
CA GLN A 213 -19.82 16.56 -2.06
C GLN A 213 -21.09 15.90 -2.58
N GLN A 214 -21.08 14.58 -2.73
CA GLN A 214 -22.19 13.84 -3.33
C GLN A 214 -23.30 13.52 -2.33
N GLY A 215 -22.96 13.35 -1.04
CA GLY A 215 -23.92 12.95 -0.01
C GLY A 215 -24.45 11.51 -0.17
N LEU A 216 -23.82 10.66 -0.97
CA LEU A 216 -24.25 9.29 -1.23
C LEU A 216 -23.90 8.33 -0.10
N TYR A 217 -22.87 8.64 0.67
CA TYR A 217 -22.35 7.80 1.74
C TYR A 217 -21.73 8.68 2.85
N THR A 218 -21.21 8.07 3.91
CA THR A 218 -20.75 8.83 5.08
C THR A 218 -19.30 9.31 4.97
N ALA A 219 -18.45 8.64 4.19
CA ALA A 219 -17.07 9.03 3.99
C ALA A 219 -16.94 10.26 3.08
N LYS A 220 -15.76 10.89 3.07
CA LYS A 220 -15.42 11.98 2.15
C LYS A 220 -15.21 11.44 0.74
N ASP A 221 -15.50 12.24 -0.28
CA ASP A 221 -15.41 11.87 -1.68
C ASP A 221 -14.61 12.86 -2.53
N ALA A 222 -14.19 13.96 -1.92
CA ALA A 222 -13.36 14.98 -2.56
C ALA A 222 -12.29 15.48 -1.59
N ALA A 223 -11.06 15.61 -2.06
CA ALA A 223 -9.95 16.22 -1.33
C ALA A 223 -9.04 17.01 -2.27
N THR A 224 -8.48 18.09 -1.76
CA THR A 224 -7.44 18.88 -2.43
C THR A 224 -6.41 19.27 -1.40
N ALA A 225 -5.11 19.15 -1.74
CA ALA A 225 -4.04 19.44 -0.80
C ALA A 225 -2.80 20.03 -1.49
N CYS A 226 -1.97 20.68 -0.67
CA CYS A 226 -0.59 20.98 -0.99
C CYS A 226 0.31 20.58 0.17
N TRP A 227 1.59 20.30 -0.14
CA TRP A 227 2.58 19.87 0.85
C TRP A 227 4.00 20.30 0.49
N LEU A 228 4.90 20.19 1.47
CA LEU A 228 6.32 20.44 1.33
C LEU A 228 7.11 19.22 1.80
N HIS A 229 8.01 18.72 0.95
CA HIS A 229 9.01 17.74 1.37
C HIS A 229 10.18 18.42 2.11
N GLU A 230 10.82 17.72 3.03
CA GLU A 230 12.03 18.19 3.72
C GLU A 230 13.15 18.60 2.75
N SER A 231 13.19 17.96 1.58
CA SER A 231 14.10 18.29 0.48
C SER A 231 13.82 19.66 -0.20
N GLY A 232 12.75 20.37 0.18
CA GLY A 232 12.31 21.62 -0.42
C GLY A 232 11.41 21.47 -1.66
N ILE A 233 11.09 20.24 -2.06
CA ILE A 233 10.18 19.97 -3.18
C ILE A 233 8.74 20.20 -2.72
N THR A 234 7.96 20.99 -3.47
CA THR A 234 6.55 21.21 -3.20
C THR A 234 5.69 20.21 -3.98
N GLY A 235 4.57 19.82 -3.39
CA GLY A 235 3.58 18.97 -4.04
C GLY A 235 2.17 19.51 -3.92
N SER A 236 1.32 19.12 -4.84
CA SER A 236 -0.13 19.39 -4.78
C SER A 236 -0.91 18.22 -5.37
N GLY A 237 -2.15 18.06 -4.93
CA GLY A 237 -3.02 17.01 -5.45
C GLY A 237 -4.50 17.33 -5.33
N CYS A 238 -5.27 16.78 -6.26
CA CYS A 238 -6.72 16.78 -6.27
C CYS A 238 -7.25 15.37 -6.46
N TRP A 239 -8.16 14.97 -5.59
CA TRP A 239 -8.80 13.65 -5.62
C TRP A 239 -10.30 13.85 -5.57
N ASN A 240 -11.04 13.29 -6.54
CA ASN A 240 -12.50 13.40 -6.58
C ASN A 240 -13.11 12.08 -7.10
N PHE A 241 -14.09 11.57 -6.39
CA PHE A 241 -14.70 10.27 -6.67
C PHE A 241 -16.17 10.39 -7.10
N GLY A 242 -16.50 11.52 -7.77
CA GLY A 242 -17.83 11.83 -8.30
C GLY A 242 -17.79 12.61 -9.62
N THR A 243 -16.72 12.50 -10.39
CA THR A 243 -16.55 13.16 -11.70
C THR A 243 -17.17 12.35 -12.84
N LEU A 244 -17.26 12.94 -14.03
CA LEU A 244 -17.77 12.24 -15.22
C LEU A 244 -16.79 11.18 -15.72
N GLU A 245 -15.48 11.47 -15.70
CA GLU A 245 -14.44 10.65 -16.31
C GLU A 245 -13.39 10.25 -15.27
N ARG A 246 -12.71 9.11 -15.55
CA ARG A 246 -11.54 8.69 -14.80
C ARG A 246 -10.30 9.35 -15.37
N GLU A 247 -9.53 9.98 -14.49
CA GLU A 247 -8.20 10.49 -14.79
C GLU A 247 -7.26 10.13 -13.64
N ASP A 248 -6.05 9.69 -13.96
CA ASP A 248 -4.98 9.44 -13.00
C ASP A 248 -3.66 9.91 -13.59
N LYS A 249 -3.23 11.10 -13.21
CA LYS A 249 -2.07 11.76 -13.80
C LYS A 249 -1.17 12.39 -12.75
N VAL A 250 0.07 11.89 -12.67
CA VAL A 250 1.16 12.51 -11.92
C VAL A 250 2.09 13.24 -12.88
N GLU A 251 2.46 14.46 -12.55
CA GLU A 251 3.46 15.26 -13.25
C GLU A 251 4.54 15.68 -12.27
N ILE A 252 5.80 15.32 -12.56
CA ILE A 252 6.99 15.76 -11.80
C ILE A 252 7.76 16.74 -12.66
N PHE A 253 7.99 17.95 -12.16
CA PHE A 253 8.62 19.03 -12.88
C PHE A 253 10.04 19.27 -12.33
N GLY A 254 11.03 19.16 -13.22
CA GLY A 254 12.41 19.49 -12.95
C GLY A 254 12.85 20.76 -13.68
N SER A 255 14.07 21.21 -13.43
CA SER A 255 14.65 22.39 -14.09
C SER A 255 14.96 22.17 -15.58
N GLU A 256 15.06 20.92 -16.03
CA GLU A 256 15.49 20.54 -17.38
C GLU A 256 14.51 19.59 -18.07
N GLY A 257 13.38 19.28 -17.44
CA GLY A 257 12.41 18.39 -18.03
C GLY A 257 11.24 18.07 -17.13
N LYS A 258 10.44 17.07 -17.56
CA LYS A 258 9.24 16.63 -16.89
C LYS A 258 9.05 15.12 -17.02
N ILE A 259 8.55 14.49 -15.96
CA ILE A 259 8.07 13.09 -15.98
C ILE A 259 6.56 13.09 -15.80
N VAL A 260 5.84 12.32 -16.63
CA VAL A 260 4.38 12.12 -16.52
C VAL A 260 4.09 10.63 -16.44
N PHE A 261 3.23 10.23 -15.50
CA PHE A 261 2.82 8.83 -15.34
C PHE A 261 1.48 8.72 -14.59
N SER A 262 0.88 7.52 -14.66
CA SER A 262 -0.27 7.13 -13.86
C SER A 262 0.16 6.22 -12.70
N VAL A 263 -0.49 6.38 -11.53
CA VAL A 263 -0.30 5.50 -10.37
C VAL A 263 -1.00 4.14 -10.59
N PHE A 264 -2.12 4.12 -11.31
CA PHE A 264 -3.00 2.95 -11.44
C PHE A 264 -3.08 2.37 -12.84
N GLU A 265 -2.98 3.22 -13.88
CA GLU A 265 -3.16 2.78 -15.26
C GLU A 265 -1.85 2.27 -15.88
N ASN A 266 -1.97 1.46 -16.94
CA ASN A 266 -0.81 0.91 -17.67
C ASN A 266 -0.33 1.81 -18.83
N GLU A 267 -0.74 3.08 -18.85
CA GLU A 267 -0.28 4.03 -19.85
C GLU A 267 1.24 4.20 -19.81
N PRO A 268 1.88 4.49 -20.95
CA PRO A 268 3.29 4.76 -21.02
C PRO A 268 3.71 5.90 -20.08
N MET A 269 4.84 5.75 -19.40
CA MET A 269 5.47 6.85 -18.69
C MET A 269 6.17 7.76 -19.69
N LEU A 270 5.98 9.06 -19.57
CA LEU A 270 6.59 10.04 -20.48
C LEU A 270 7.75 10.74 -19.79
N LEU A 271 8.90 10.74 -20.43
CA LEU A 271 10.06 11.55 -20.05
C LEU A 271 10.28 12.64 -21.10
N THR A 272 10.14 13.90 -20.71
CA THR A 272 10.39 15.07 -21.56
C THR A 272 11.66 15.77 -21.11
N THR A 273 12.56 16.04 -22.04
CA THR A 273 13.79 16.81 -21.85
C THR A 273 13.95 17.82 -22.99
N SER A 274 15.07 18.55 -23.07
CA SER A 274 15.40 19.41 -24.21
C SER A 274 15.50 18.66 -25.56
N GLU A 275 15.70 17.34 -25.52
CA GLU A 275 15.78 16.46 -26.72
C GLU A 275 14.41 16.01 -27.23
N GLY A 276 13.33 16.26 -26.47
CA GLY A 276 11.97 15.88 -26.81
C GLY A 276 11.32 15.01 -25.75
N THR A 277 10.20 14.37 -26.12
CA THR A 277 9.44 13.46 -25.26
C THR A 277 9.61 12.02 -25.71
N THR A 278 9.98 11.14 -24.79
CA THR A 278 10.03 9.68 -25.01
C THR A 278 8.97 8.99 -24.16
N ALA A 279 8.34 7.96 -24.73
CA ALA A 279 7.36 7.12 -24.05
C ALA A 279 8.03 5.79 -23.65
N HIS A 280 7.80 5.37 -22.40
CA HIS A 280 8.38 4.15 -21.84
C HIS A 280 7.27 3.23 -21.33
N GLU A 281 7.18 2.05 -21.92
CA GLU A 281 6.22 1.03 -21.52
C GLU A 281 6.91 -0.02 -20.67
N ILE A 282 6.46 -0.19 -19.45
CA ILE A 282 6.89 -1.27 -18.54
C ILE A 282 5.65 -1.92 -17.97
N ALA A 283 5.39 -3.16 -18.37
CA ALA A 283 4.23 -3.92 -17.94
C ALA A 283 4.32 -4.29 -16.45
N HIS A 284 3.17 -4.34 -15.79
CA HIS A 284 3.07 -4.90 -14.46
C HIS A 284 3.23 -6.43 -14.49
N PRO A 285 3.77 -7.04 -13.42
CA PRO A 285 3.77 -8.49 -13.30
C PRO A 285 2.33 -9.01 -13.18
N GLU A 286 2.09 -10.26 -13.57
CA GLU A 286 0.79 -10.93 -13.41
C GLU A 286 0.26 -10.82 -11.97
N ASN A 287 1.11 -11.06 -10.98
CA ASN A 287 0.80 -10.89 -9.57
C ASN A 287 1.46 -9.60 -9.08
N ILE A 288 0.68 -8.55 -8.96
CA ILE A 288 1.16 -7.18 -8.74
C ILE A 288 2.06 -7.01 -7.49
N GLN A 289 1.92 -7.88 -6.48
CA GLN A 289 2.74 -7.85 -5.27
C GLN A 289 4.01 -8.71 -5.34
N LEU A 290 4.31 -9.36 -6.47
CA LEU A 290 5.41 -10.31 -6.56
C LEU A 290 6.76 -9.71 -6.12
N TYR A 291 7.15 -8.57 -6.66
CA TYR A 291 8.44 -7.95 -6.31
C TYR A 291 8.50 -7.47 -4.86
N HIS A 292 7.36 -7.02 -4.33
CA HIS A 292 7.24 -6.65 -2.90
C HIS A 292 7.53 -7.86 -2.00
N VAL A 293 6.92 -9.00 -2.30
CA VAL A 293 7.09 -10.23 -1.52
C VAL A 293 8.51 -10.79 -1.66
N GLN A 294 9.09 -10.74 -2.87
CA GLN A 294 10.49 -11.13 -3.09
C GLN A 294 11.47 -10.26 -2.28
N GLN A 295 11.24 -8.94 -2.22
CA GLN A 295 12.08 -8.06 -1.40
C GLN A 295 11.89 -8.27 0.10
N MET A 296 10.71 -8.71 0.57
CA MET A 296 10.54 -9.13 1.97
C MET A 296 11.46 -10.32 2.30
N ARG A 297 11.60 -11.27 1.38
CA ARG A 297 12.55 -12.40 1.56
C ARG A 297 13.98 -11.90 1.71
N GLU A 298 14.43 -11.01 0.84
CA GLU A 298 15.79 -10.47 0.92
C GLU A 298 16.04 -9.70 2.24
N HIS A 299 15.04 -9.00 2.74
CA HIS A 299 15.10 -8.34 4.05
C HIS A 299 15.20 -9.38 5.20
N LEU A 300 14.34 -10.39 5.18
CA LEU A 300 14.32 -11.43 6.23
C LEU A 300 15.61 -12.28 6.25
N LEU A 301 16.31 -12.37 5.12
CA LEU A 301 17.63 -12.98 5.00
C LEU A 301 18.79 -12.02 5.37
N GLY A 302 18.50 -10.77 5.72
CA GLY A 302 19.52 -9.77 6.05
C GLY A 302 20.34 -9.26 4.86
N ARG A 303 19.89 -9.49 3.62
CA ARG A 303 20.61 -9.11 2.39
C ARG A 303 20.33 -7.70 1.94
N SER A 304 19.14 -7.18 2.20
CA SER A 304 18.73 -5.80 1.86
C SER A 304 17.68 -5.27 2.84
N GLN A 305 17.47 -3.96 2.84
CA GLN A 305 16.35 -3.34 3.57
C GLN A 305 15.14 -3.27 2.66
N HIS A 306 13.97 -3.68 3.16
CA HIS A 306 12.72 -3.53 2.43
C HIS A 306 12.30 -2.05 2.39
N PRO A 307 11.90 -1.50 1.23
CA PRO A 307 11.58 -0.06 1.11
C PRO A 307 10.27 0.35 1.79
N SER A 308 9.35 -0.58 2.03
CA SER A 308 8.04 -0.31 2.66
C SER A 308 7.95 -0.99 4.02
N THR A 309 8.09 -0.20 5.08
CA THR A 309 8.10 -0.65 6.47
C THR A 309 6.97 0.01 7.26
N GLY A 310 6.75 -0.43 8.51
CA GLY A 310 5.83 0.23 9.43
C GLY A 310 6.11 1.73 9.55
N ALA A 311 7.37 2.14 9.70
CA ALA A 311 7.75 3.54 9.86
C ALA A 311 7.38 4.39 8.63
N THR A 312 7.68 3.91 7.42
CA THR A 312 7.33 4.65 6.18
C THR A 312 5.82 4.74 5.99
N ALA A 313 5.09 3.67 6.27
CA ALA A 313 3.64 3.65 6.17
C ALA A 313 2.97 4.54 7.22
N THR A 314 3.49 4.58 8.46
CA THR A 314 3.02 5.50 9.50
C THR A 314 3.14 6.95 9.06
N HIS A 315 4.26 7.32 8.41
CA HIS A 315 4.42 8.66 7.88
C HIS A 315 3.40 8.96 6.76
N THR A 316 3.17 8.03 5.85
CA THR A 316 2.14 8.17 4.80
C THR A 316 0.75 8.40 5.41
N ASN A 317 0.37 7.65 6.43
CA ASN A 317 -0.89 7.84 7.14
C ASN A 317 -0.97 9.21 7.85
N CYS A 318 0.14 9.69 8.45
CA CYS A 318 0.20 11.02 9.04
C CYS A 318 -0.13 12.12 8.01
N VAL A 319 0.44 12.01 6.82
CA VAL A 319 0.17 12.93 5.69
C VAL A 319 -1.31 12.84 5.26
N MET A 320 -1.84 11.64 5.13
CA MET A 320 -3.24 11.41 4.76
C MET A 320 -4.20 12.04 5.77
N ASP A 321 -3.99 11.80 7.07
CA ASP A 321 -4.83 12.35 8.13
C ASP A 321 -4.83 13.89 8.12
N GLN A 322 -3.67 14.52 7.91
CA GLN A 322 -3.58 15.98 7.76
C GLN A 322 -4.37 16.48 6.53
N ILE A 323 -4.31 15.79 5.39
CA ILE A 323 -5.05 16.17 4.17
C ILE A 323 -6.56 16.14 4.41
N ILE A 324 -7.06 15.11 5.08
CA ILE A 324 -8.50 14.95 5.32
C ILE A 324 -8.99 15.65 6.59
N GLY A 325 -8.10 16.28 7.36
CA GLY A 325 -8.43 17.02 8.58
C GLY A 325 -8.79 16.13 9.76
N ASN A 326 -8.21 14.95 9.86
CA ASN A 326 -8.25 14.12 11.06
C ASN A 326 -7.30 14.67 12.12
N GLU A 327 -7.63 14.44 13.40
CA GLU A 327 -6.73 14.73 14.52
C GLU A 327 -5.56 13.71 14.51
N LEU A 328 -4.33 14.20 14.71
CA LEU A 328 -3.10 13.39 14.79
C LEU A 328 -2.91 12.78 16.18
#